data_4e2aab1f683869e825152e8a28bfc792
#
_entry.id   4e2aab1f683869e825152e8a28bfc792
#
_cell.length_a   1.000
_cell.length_b   1.000
_cell.length_c   1.000
_cell.angle_alpha   90.00
_cell.angle_beta   90.00
_cell.angle_gamma   90.00
#
_symmetry.space_group_name_H-M   'P 1'
#
loop_
_entity.id
_entity.type
_entity.pdbx_description
1 polymer ?
#
loop_
_entity_poly.entity_id
_entity_poly.type
_entity_poly.pdbx_seq_one_letter_code
_entity_poly.pdbx_strand_id
1 'polypeptide(L)'
;MNTETETIKQQIQRHMVNPIHLLRTDLIVVAETCTSISFNTLTKKLDIMNAMVNKEYFGKKFKVMPQENRIVMNYNNQYSPKQHTHSHLLVKIPKHLKWQDVLDTMDKCWKHLDDRKKNKKFKIYVRETSGKVDNVIYATRQLKDNYKDNYKK
;
A
#
# COMPACT_ATOMS: atom_id res chain seq x y z
N MET A 1 20.96 6.66 -7.84
CA MET A 1 20.35 6.54 -9.16
C MET A 1 19.14 7.44 -9.23
N ASN A 2 19.02 8.17 -10.30
CA ASN A 2 17.94 9.12 -10.47
C ASN A 2 16.66 8.38 -10.93
N THR A 3 15.63 8.44 -10.11
CA THR A 3 14.36 7.79 -10.42
C THR A 3 13.65 8.40 -11.62
N GLU A 4 13.97 9.65 -11.97
CA GLU A 4 13.39 10.33 -13.12
C GLU A 4 13.75 9.66 -14.46
N THR A 5 14.90 9.00 -14.51
CA THR A 5 15.33 8.28 -15.70
C THR A 5 14.83 6.85 -15.74
N GLU A 6 14.20 6.39 -14.67
CA GLU A 6 13.69 5.04 -14.58
C GLU A 6 12.48 4.84 -15.49
N THR A 7 12.54 3.83 -16.35
CA THR A 7 11.43 3.51 -17.26
C THR A 7 10.30 2.80 -16.50
N ILE A 8 9.11 2.79 -17.12
CA ILE A 8 7.96 2.03 -16.59
C ILE A 8 8.36 0.55 -16.43
N LYS A 9 9.08 0.00 -17.42
CA LYS A 9 9.53 -1.38 -17.36
C LYS A 9 10.43 -1.64 -16.16
N GLN A 10 11.36 -0.73 -15.88
CA GLN A 10 12.25 -0.85 -14.74
C GLN A 10 11.50 -0.76 -13.41
N GLN A 11 10.52 0.13 -13.33
CA GLN A 11 9.66 0.24 -12.14
C GLN A 11 8.88 -1.05 -11.90
N ILE A 12 8.29 -1.61 -12.95
CA ILE A 12 7.56 -2.87 -12.88
C ILE A 12 8.50 -3.98 -12.40
N GLN A 13 9.69 -4.09 -13.00
CA GLN A 13 10.68 -5.11 -12.61
C GLN A 13 11.08 -4.98 -11.13
N ARG A 14 11.29 -3.75 -10.66
CA ARG A 14 11.67 -3.50 -9.27
C ARG A 14 10.58 -3.96 -8.30
N HIS A 15 9.32 -3.64 -8.60
CA HIS A 15 8.20 -4.04 -7.76
C HIS A 15 7.86 -5.52 -7.90
N MET A 16 8.24 -6.14 -9.00
CA MET A 16 7.98 -7.54 -9.28
C MET A 16 9.17 -8.45 -8.97
N VAL A 17 10.10 -8.02 -8.11
CA VAL A 17 11.20 -8.88 -7.64
C VAL A 17 10.65 -10.21 -7.12
N ASN A 18 9.44 -10.18 -6.59
CA ASN A 18 8.74 -11.41 -6.21
C ASN A 18 7.32 -11.38 -6.78
N PRO A 19 7.13 -11.77 -8.05
CA PRO A 19 5.82 -11.71 -8.71
C PRO A 19 4.75 -12.53 -8.02
N ILE A 20 5.13 -13.53 -7.22
CA ILE A 20 4.18 -14.33 -6.44
C ILE A 20 3.34 -13.43 -5.52
N HIS A 21 3.93 -12.38 -4.96
CA HIS A 21 3.20 -11.45 -4.08
C HIS A 21 2.11 -10.70 -4.83
N LEU A 22 2.34 -10.34 -6.09
CA LEU A 22 1.33 -9.66 -6.90
C LEU A 22 0.24 -10.62 -7.37
N LEU A 23 0.60 -11.85 -7.73
CA LEU A 23 -0.36 -12.87 -8.16
C LEU A 23 -1.33 -13.26 -7.05
N ARG A 24 -0.92 -13.11 -5.79
CA ARG A 24 -1.69 -13.52 -4.62
C ARG A 24 -2.21 -12.33 -3.82
N THR A 25 -2.43 -11.21 -4.47
CA THR A 25 -3.04 -10.04 -3.81
C THR A 25 -4.48 -10.34 -3.45
N ASP A 26 -4.83 -10.14 -2.19
CA ASP A 26 -6.16 -10.39 -1.68
C ASP A 26 -7.02 -9.13 -1.65
N LEU A 27 -6.40 -7.98 -1.39
CA LEU A 27 -7.08 -6.69 -1.35
C LEU A 27 -6.31 -5.65 -2.14
N ILE A 28 -7.06 -4.78 -2.79
CA ILE A 28 -6.54 -3.53 -3.30
C ILE A 28 -7.19 -2.42 -2.48
N VAL A 29 -6.37 -1.68 -1.76
CA VAL A 29 -6.80 -0.71 -0.76
C VAL A 29 -6.22 0.65 -1.11
N VAL A 30 -7.01 1.70 -0.88
CA VAL A 30 -6.53 3.07 -1.08
C VAL A 30 -6.36 3.71 0.30
N ALA A 31 -5.17 4.25 0.55
CA ALA A 31 -4.87 5.01 1.76
C ALA A 31 -4.68 6.48 1.36
N GLU A 32 -5.54 7.35 1.89
CA GLU A 32 -5.53 8.77 1.58
C GLU A 32 -5.14 9.59 2.80
N THR A 33 -4.34 10.63 2.57
CA THR A 33 -4.00 11.59 3.62
C THR A 33 -4.86 12.84 3.57
N CYS A 34 -5.50 13.07 2.42
CA CYS A 34 -6.34 14.25 2.15
C CYS A 34 -5.56 15.56 2.30
N THR A 35 -4.24 15.50 2.21
CA THR A 35 -3.33 16.64 2.19
C THR A 35 -2.18 16.34 1.24
N SER A 36 -1.42 17.37 0.88
CA SER A 36 -0.22 17.20 0.06
C SER A 36 0.98 16.97 0.98
N ILE A 37 1.47 15.74 1.01
CA ILE A 37 2.70 15.38 1.72
C ILE A 37 3.64 14.70 0.73
N SER A 38 4.92 14.64 1.06
CA SER A 38 5.89 13.99 0.18
C SER A 38 5.66 12.48 0.15
N PHE A 39 6.05 11.85 -0.96
CA PHE A 39 5.99 10.39 -1.08
C PHE A 39 6.88 9.71 -0.03
N ASN A 40 7.99 10.33 0.32
CA ASN A 40 8.86 9.79 1.36
C ASN A 40 8.14 9.76 2.71
N THR A 41 7.45 10.82 3.08
CA THR A 41 6.65 10.89 4.31
C THR A 41 5.50 9.86 4.27
N LEU A 42 4.83 9.76 3.14
CA LEU A 42 3.75 8.78 2.95
C LEU A 42 4.28 7.35 3.15
N THR A 43 5.38 7.01 2.51
CA THR A 43 5.98 5.68 2.62
C THR A 43 6.35 5.35 4.07
N LYS A 44 6.92 6.31 4.80
CA LYS A 44 7.25 6.11 6.22
C LYS A 44 5.99 5.82 7.05
N LYS A 45 4.92 6.56 6.80
CA LYS A 45 3.65 6.32 7.51
C LYS A 45 3.06 4.96 7.16
N LEU A 46 3.13 4.55 5.90
CA LEU A 46 2.67 3.24 5.46
C LEU A 46 3.49 2.11 6.08
N ASP A 47 4.81 2.29 6.19
CA ASP A 47 5.68 1.31 6.85
C ASP A 47 5.32 1.15 8.32
N ILE A 48 5.03 2.26 9.00
CA ILE A 48 4.59 2.24 10.40
C ILE A 48 3.24 1.52 10.52
N MET A 49 2.29 1.85 9.65
CA MET A 49 0.99 1.17 9.63
C MET A 49 1.15 -0.33 9.42
N ASN A 50 1.95 -0.74 8.44
CA ASN A 50 2.19 -2.15 8.18
C ASN A 50 2.77 -2.86 9.41
N ALA A 51 3.74 -2.23 10.06
CA ALA A 51 4.33 -2.79 11.29
C ALA A 51 3.29 -2.89 12.41
N MET A 52 2.46 -1.87 12.59
CA MET A 52 1.40 -1.87 13.61
C MET A 52 0.38 -2.97 13.39
N VAL A 53 -0.06 -3.15 12.14
CA VAL A 53 -1.03 -4.18 11.78
C VAL A 53 -0.46 -5.57 12.03
N ASN A 54 0.76 -5.83 11.56
CA ASN A 54 1.40 -7.13 11.78
C ASN A 54 1.64 -7.42 13.26
N LYS A 55 2.03 -6.40 14.01
CA LYS A 55 2.24 -6.55 15.45
C LYS A 55 0.96 -6.90 16.18
N GLU A 56 -0.17 -6.36 15.75
CA GLU A 56 -1.48 -6.65 16.33
C GLU A 56 -1.84 -8.13 16.20
N TYR A 57 -1.55 -8.75 15.04
CA TYR A 57 -1.88 -10.14 14.79
C TYR A 57 -0.82 -11.12 15.25
N PHE A 58 0.45 -10.75 15.20
CA PHE A 58 1.56 -11.69 15.38
C PHE A 58 2.50 -11.31 16.50
N GLY A 59 2.32 -10.14 17.12
CA GLY A 59 3.25 -9.65 18.15
C GLY A 59 4.59 -9.25 17.54
N LYS A 60 5.59 -9.06 18.40
CA LYS A 60 6.91 -8.58 17.98
C LYS A 60 7.63 -9.54 17.04
N LYS A 61 7.28 -10.82 17.05
CA LYS A 61 7.93 -11.84 16.22
C LYS A 61 7.67 -11.68 14.73
N PHE A 62 6.73 -10.82 14.33
CA PHE A 62 6.41 -10.66 12.92
C PHE A 62 7.63 -10.30 12.07
N LYS A 63 8.61 -9.61 12.65
CA LYS A 63 9.82 -9.17 11.94
C LYS A 63 10.67 -10.33 11.44
N VAL A 64 10.62 -11.46 12.11
CA VAL A 64 11.39 -12.66 11.74
C VAL A 64 10.54 -13.74 11.10
N MET A 65 9.25 -13.48 10.91
CA MET A 65 8.36 -14.42 10.24
C MET A 65 8.57 -14.39 8.73
N PRO A 66 8.42 -15.53 8.03
CA PRO A 66 8.41 -15.53 6.57
C PRO A 66 7.30 -14.63 6.03
N GLN A 67 7.54 -14.04 4.86
CA GLN A 67 6.55 -13.13 4.24
C GLN A 67 5.21 -13.82 3.99
N GLU A 68 5.23 -15.11 3.62
CA GLU A 68 4.01 -15.87 3.34
C GLU A 68 3.13 -16.07 4.59
N ASN A 69 3.66 -15.84 5.77
CA ASN A 69 2.94 -16.05 7.03
C ASN A 69 2.46 -14.75 7.68
N ARG A 70 2.79 -13.61 7.10
CA ARG A 70 2.39 -12.30 7.63
C ARG A 70 1.67 -11.47 6.58
N ILE A 71 1.14 -10.32 6.99
CA ILE A 71 0.47 -9.39 6.08
C ILE A 71 1.53 -8.61 5.31
N VAL A 72 1.46 -8.67 3.99
CA VAL A 72 2.40 -7.99 3.09
C VAL A 72 1.65 -6.91 2.31
N MET A 73 2.21 -5.72 2.28
CA MET A 73 1.64 -4.59 1.55
C MET A 73 2.67 -4.03 0.59
N ASN A 74 2.26 -3.85 -0.66
CA ASN A 74 3.07 -3.18 -1.67
C ASN A 74 2.42 -1.84 -2.00
N TYR A 75 3.22 -0.77 -2.02
CA TYR A 75 2.71 0.59 -2.14
C TYR A 75 2.91 1.15 -3.54
N ASN A 76 1.88 1.82 -4.07
CA ASN A 76 1.97 2.63 -5.27
C ASN A 76 1.53 4.05 -4.91
N ASN A 77 2.50 4.90 -4.59
CA ASN A 77 2.23 6.27 -4.16
C ASN A 77 1.87 7.13 -5.36
N GLN A 78 0.82 7.93 -5.21
CA GLN A 78 0.29 8.78 -6.25
C GLN A 78 -0.09 10.14 -5.69
N TYR A 79 -0.19 11.11 -6.59
CA TYR A 79 -0.73 12.43 -6.28
C TYR A 79 -1.75 12.81 -7.34
N SER A 80 -2.85 13.38 -6.91
CA SER A 80 -3.81 14.02 -7.81
C SER A 80 -4.37 15.27 -7.14
N PRO A 81 -4.79 16.28 -7.90
CA PRO A 81 -5.38 17.49 -7.31
C PRO A 81 -6.62 17.19 -6.46
N LYS A 82 -7.37 16.16 -6.80
CA LYS A 82 -8.60 15.79 -6.09
C LYS A 82 -8.33 15.00 -4.82
N GLN A 83 -7.41 14.03 -4.88
CA GLN A 83 -7.15 13.12 -3.77
C GLN A 83 -5.93 13.51 -2.95
N HIS A 84 -5.12 14.45 -3.46
CA HIS A 84 -3.83 14.79 -2.88
C HIS A 84 -2.91 13.58 -2.85
N THR A 85 -2.04 13.48 -1.86
CA THR A 85 -1.12 12.35 -1.74
C THR A 85 -1.87 11.14 -1.20
N HIS A 86 -1.76 10.03 -1.91
CA HIS A 86 -2.42 8.79 -1.53
C HIS A 86 -1.61 7.60 -2.05
N SER A 87 -1.97 6.41 -1.63
CA SER A 87 -1.31 5.19 -2.08
C SER A 87 -2.33 4.11 -2.40
N HIS A 88 -2.07 3.37 -3.44
CA HIS A 88 -2.78 2.14 -3.76
C HIS A 88 -1.97 0.99 -3.20
N LEU A 89 -2.56 0.25 -2.27
CA LEU A 89 -1.90 -0.84 -1.57
C LEU A 89 -2.36 -2.17 -2.13
N LEU A 90 -1.41 -3.00 -2.54
CA LEU A 90 -1.67 -4.39 -2.87
C LEU A 90 -1.40 -5.21 -1.61
N VAL A 91 -2.44 -5.76 -1.01
CA VAL A 91 -2.34 -6.41 0.30
C VAL A 91 -2.55 -7.91 0.16
N LYS A 92 -1.58 -8.67 0.65
CA LYS A 92 -1.66 -10.12 0.76
C LYS A 92 -1.90 -10.50 2.21
N ILE A 93 -2.88 -11.35 2.45
CA ILE A 93 -3.32 -11.72 3.79
C ILE A 93 -3.18 -13.24 3.97
N PRO A 94 -2.59 -13.70 5.11
CA PRO A 94 -2.57 -15.13 5.42
C PRO A 94 -3.98 -15.72 5.43
N LYS A 95 -4.10 -16.96 4.96
CA LYS A 95 -5.41 -17.61 4.76
C LYS A 95 -6.27 -17.73 6.03
N HIS A 96 -5.64 -17.81 7.19
CA HIS A 96 -6.37 -17.95 8.46
C HIS A 96 -6.95 -16.64 8.99
N LEU A 97 -6.64 -15.51 8.35
CA LEU A 97 -7.18 -14.20 8.73
C LEU A 97 -8.29 -13.79 7.79
N LYS A 98 -9.31 -13.12 8.35
CA LYS A 98 -10.40 -12.56 7.55
C LYS A 98 -9.99 -11.16 7.05
N TRP A 99 -10.16 -10.91 5.77
CA TRP A 99 -9.74 -9.64 5.18
C TRP A 99 -10.49 -8.44 5.78
N GLN A 100 -11.76 -8.64 6.18
CA GLN A 100 -12.55 -7.59 6.81
C GLN A 100 -11.92 -7.13 8.13
N ASP A 101 -11.47 -8.08 8.94
CA ASP A 101 -10.81 -7.78 10.22
C ASP A 101 -9.48 -7.07 9.99
N VAL A 102 -8.71 -7.51 9.00
CA VAL A 102 -7.45 -6.87 8.64
C VAL A 102 -7.69 -5.43 8.17
N LEU A 103 -8.71 -5.21 7.35
CA LEU A 103 -9.04 -3.87 6.87
C LEU A 103 -9.43 -2.95 8.04
N ASP A 104 -10.21 -3.45 9.00
CA ASP A 104 -10.59 -2.67 10.18
C ASP A 104 -9.36 -2.30 11.01
N THR A 105 -8.43 -3.22 11.16
CA THR A 105 -7.17 -2.97 11.87
C THR A 105 -6.32 -1.94 11.12
N MET A 106 -6.24 -2.05 9.80
CA MET A 106 -5.56 -1.06 8.96
C MET A 106 -6.17 0.32 9.13
N ASP A 107 -7.49 0.40 9.15
CA ASP A 107 -8.20 1.68 9.30
C ASP A 107 -7.86 2.34 10.64
N LYS A 108 -7.89 1.60 11.72
CA LYS A 108 -7.53 2.11 13.05
C LYS A 108 -6.09 2.61 13.09
N CYS A 109 -5.17 1.82 12.56
CA CYS A 109 -3.75 2.17 12.54
C CYS A 109 -3.50 3.39 11.66
N TRP A 110 -4.14 3.46 10.50
CA TRP A 110 -3.97 4.57 9.56
C TRP A 110 -4.47 5.88 10.15
N LYS A 111 -5.65 5.86 10.76
CA LYS A 111 -6.21 7.03 11.41
C LYS A 111 -5.38 7.51 12.60
N HIS A 112 -4.77 6.56 13.32
CA HIS A 112 -3.87 6.89 14.43
C HIS A 112 -2.64 7.68 13.96
N LEU A 113 -2.21 7.49 12.71
CA LEU A 113 -1.05 8.16 12.14
C LEU A 113 -1.35 9.57 11.60
N ASP A 114 -2.61 9.98 11.64
CA ASP A 114 -2.98 11.35 11.32
C ASP A 114 -2.63 12.24 12.52
N ASP A 115 -1.67 13.14 12.32
CA ASP A 115 -1.13 13.97 13.38
C ASP A 115 -2.11 15.06 13.88
N ARG A 116 -3.20 15.27 13.14
CA ARG A 116 -4.20 16.26 13.54
C ARG A 116 -4.98 15.77 14.73
N LYS A 117 -5.12 16.64 15.75
CA LYS A 117 -5.87 16.29 16.95
C LYS A 117 -7.38 16.35 16.73
N LYS A 118 -7.83 17.25 15.86
CA LYS A 118 -9.23 17.42 15.50
C LYS A 118 -9.37 17.33 13.99
N ASN A 119 -10.54 16.91 13.53
CA ASN A 119 -10.85 16.81 12.10
C ASN A 119 -9.86 15.92 11.36
N LYS A 120 -9.62 14.74 11.90
CA LYS A 120 -8.76 13.75 11.25
C LYS A 120 -9.34 13.38 9.90
N LYS A 121 -8.50 13.38 8.86
CA LYS A 121 -8.91 13.19 7.48
C LYS A 121 -8.29 11.96 6.82
N PHE A 122 -7.35 11.28 7.49
CA PHE A 122 -6.79 10.06 6.93
C PHE A 122 -7.91 9.04 6.72
N LYS A 123 -7.96 8.50 5.51
CA LYS A 123 -8.96 7.50 5.14
C LYS A 123 -8.28 6.28 4.57
N ILE A 124 -8.90 5.14 4.76
CA ILE A 124 -8.51 3.92 4.08
C ILE A 124 -9.78 3.17 3.68
N TYR A 125 -9.81 2.65 2.47
CA TYR A 125 -10.96 1.92 1.98
C TYR A 125 -10.54 0.86 0.97
N VAL A 126 -11.32 -0.21 0.91
CA VAL A 126 -11.09 -1.27 -0.06
C VAL A 126 -11.63 -0.83 -1.42
N ARG A 127 -10.81 -1.00 -2.46
CA ARG A 127 -11.21 -0.76 -3.83
C ARG A 127 -11.63 -2.05 -4.52
N GLU A 128 -10.88 -3.12 -4.29
CA GLU A 128 -11.20 -4.44 -4.81
C GLU A 128 -10.79 -5.52 -3.85
N THR A 129 -11.61 -6.58 -3.80
CA THR A 129 -11.24 -7.83 -3.17
C THR A 129 -11.05 -8.84 -4.27
N SER A 130 -9.94 -9.56 -4.28
CA SER A 130 -9.71 -10.43 -5.41
C SER A 130 -8.62 -11.43 -5.14
N GLY A 131 -8.86 -12.69 -5.42
CA GLY A 131 -7.84 -13.70 -5.61
C GLY A 131 -7.58 -13.96 -7.09
N LYS A 132 -7.82 -12.99 -7.97
CA LYS A 132 -7.78 -13.18 -9.43
C LYS A 132 -6.45 -12.75 -10.03
N VAL A 133 -6.12 -13.39 -11.16
CA VAL A 133 -4.90 -13.10 -11.95
C VAL A 133 -4.85 -11.64 -12.40
N ASP A 134 -5.99 -10.98 -12.53
CA ASP A 134 -6.11 -9.59 -12.97
C ASP A 134 -5.34 -8.61 -12.08
N ASN A 135 -4.97 -9.02 -10.87
CA ASN A 135 -4.19 -8.18 -9.97
C ASN A 135 -2.85 -7.77 -10.56
N VAL A 136 -2.23 -8.61 -11.37
CA VAL A 136 -0.97 -8.28 -12.04
C VAL A 136 -1.20 -7.14 -13.03
N ILE A 137 -2.29 -7.22 -13.80
CA ILE A 137 -2.65 -6.18 -14.77
C ILE A 137 -2.96 -4.89 -14.04
N TYR A 138 -3.72 -4.97 -12.95
CA TYR A 138 -4.05 -3.80 -12.13
C TYR A 138 -2.78 -3.14 -11.58
N ALA A 139 -1.87 -3.92 -11.01
CA ALA A 139 -0.61 -3.42 -10.48
C ALA A 139 0.21 -2.71 -11.57
N THR A 140 0.26 -3.29 -12.77
CA THR A 140 0.96 -2.69 -13.91
C THR A 140 0.35 -1.35 -14.28
N ARG A 141 -0.97 -1.24 -14.31
CA ARG A 141 -1.65 0.04 -14.58
C ARG A 141 -1.33 1.07 -13.52
N GLN A 142 -1.38 0.71 -12.25
CA GLN A 142 -1.10 1.63 -11.17
C GLN A 142 0.35 2.15 -11.23
N LEU A 143 1.29 1.29 -11.56
CA LEU A 143 2.68 1.71 -11.72
C LEU A 143 2.83 2.69 -12.90
N LYS A 144 2.15 2.44 -14.01
CA LYS A 144 2.15 3.36 -15.15
C LYS A 144 1.57 4.72 -14.79
N ASP A 145 0.44 4.73 -14.12
CA ASP A 145 -0.23 5.97 -13.74
C ASP A 145 0.63 6.75 -12.76
N ASN A 146 1.21 6.07 -11.79
CA ASN A 146 2.12 6.68 -10.83
C ASN A 146 3.35 7.28 -11.52
N TYR A 147 3.92 6.57 -12.47
CA TYR A 147 5.06 7.05 -13.25
C TYR A 147 4.71 8.33 -14.02
N LYS A 148 3.57 8.33 -14.70
CA LYS A 148 3.10 9.48 -15.45
C LYS A 148 2.89 10.70 -14.56
N ASP A 149 2.27 10.52 -13.41
CA ASP A 149 2.00 11.60 -12.47
C ASP A 149 3.31 12.19 -11.94
N ASN A 150 4.27 11.35 -11.62
CA ASN A 150 5.58 11.79 -11.16
C ASN A 150 6.37 12.50 -12.27
N TYR A 151 6.23 12.06 -13.50
CA TYR A 151 6.94 12.62 -14.64
C TYR A 151 6.41 14.01 -15.03
N LYS A 152 5.12 14.23 -14.86
CA LYS A 152 4.46 15.48 -15.24
C LYS A 152 4.70 16.62 -14.25
N LYS A 153 5.24 16.32 -13.11
CA LYS A 153 5.62 17.35 -12.15
C LYS A 153 6.88 18.03 -12.64
#